data_9bfb4d33948fe0b11f5a038051bdc76b
#
_entry.id   9bfb4d33948fe0b11f5a038051bdc76b
#
_cell.length_a   1.000
_cell.length_b   1.000
_cell.length_c   1.000
_cell.angle_alpha   90.00
_cell.angle_beta   90.00
_cell.angle_gamma   90.00
#
_symmetry.space_group_name_H-M   'P 1'
#
loop_
_entity.id
_entity.type
_entity.pdbx_description
1 polymer ?
#
loop_
_entity_poly.entity_id
_entity_poly.type
_entity_poly.pdbx_seq_one_letter_code
_entity_poly.pdbx_strand_id
1 'polypeptide(L)'
;MTSFSADVIAGVTGHMNGDHAEDNLLIARAFGHPEATASRMIDVTTESGVWLIADPSGEHELAVRWPTGPIAERPEIRREVVALYRAACEELGIEPREEHATQGGAEVGAGHHDNHGRRGRHAHHAGEASEGESADALESDKPFSVVVRESSWSDHSDSEGASFMEEIMRGRGTMQDYIDLVAQHYFMYEALEEAAARFADDPRFASFHSDALLRMPALEADLAHLVGDDWRDRVEAVPATAAYAARIREVAEEGWVAGVVAHHYTRYLGDLSGGQMIARRVAKQHGLERDGIAFYDFSELGSLTEFKNGYRAALDALGTGLDDAEQARMLDEVRAAYGFNTAVFVDLGKQKAAASA
;
A
#
# COMPACT_ATOMS: atom_id res chain seq x y z
N MET A 1 -17.59 -17.02 -22.43
CA MET A 1 -17.31 -16.06 -21.39
C MET A 1 -16.16 -15.18 -21.88
N THR A 2 -16.36 -13.90 -22.00
CA THR A 2 -15.28 -12.97 -22.36
C THR A 2 -14.42 -12.77 -21.10
N SER A 3 -13.13 -13.04 -21.18
CA SER A 3 -12.19 -12.95 -20.06
C SER A 3 -11.29 -11.73 -20.28
N PHE A 4 -10.82 -11.15 -19.21
CA PHE A 4 -9.76 -10.16 -19.25
C PHE A 4 -8.42 -10.78 -19.71
N SER A 5 -7.45 -9.97 -20.09
CA SER A 5 -6.13 -10.50 -20.45
C SER A 5 -5.46 -11.17 -19.24
N ALA A 6 -4.61 -12.17 -19.49
CA ALA A 6 -3.89 -12.87 -18.43
C ALA A 6 -3.11 -11.94 -17.49
N ASP A 7 -2.54 -10.84 -18.03
CA ASP A 7 -1.82 -9.83 -17.24
C ASP A 7 -2.75 -9.05 -16.29
N VAL A 8 -3.98 -8.77 -16.73
CA VAL A 8 -4.98 -8.10 -15.89
C VAL A 8 -5.41 -9.04 -14.76
N ILE A 9 -5.72 -10.30 -15.10
CA ILE A 9 -6.10 -11.32 -14.12
C ILE A 9 -5.00 -11.51 -13.09
N ALA A 10 -3.74 -11.71 -13.53
CA ALA A 10 -2.61 -11.90 -12.64
C ALA A 10 -2.36 -10.69 -11.72
N GLY A 11 -2.52 -9.46 -12.24
CA GLY A 11 -2.38 -8.24 -11.45
C GLY A 11 -3.46 -8.10 -10.38
N VAL A 12 -4.73 -8.37 -10.74
CA VAL A 12 -5.85 -8.28 -9.79
C VAL A 12 -5.78 -9.38 -8.74
N THR A 13 -5.60 -10.64 -9.16
CA THR A 13 -5.53 -11.77 -8.23
C THR A 13 -4.32 -11.68 -7.31
N GLY A 14 -3.18 -11.20 -7.83
CA GLY A 14 -1.98 -10.95 -7.02
C GLY A 14 -2.24 -9.91 -5.93
N HIS A 15 -2.87 -8.78 -6.27
CA HIS A 15 -3.23 -7.74 -5.33
C HIS A 15 -4.25 -8.23 -4.30
N MET A 16 -5.34 -8.85 -4.74
CA MET A 16 -6.36 -9.37 -3.83
C MET A 16 -5.82 -10.42 -2.85
N ASN A 17 -4.93 -11.28 -3.30
CA ASN A 17 -4.37 -12.34 -2.45
C ASN A 17 -3.22 -11.84 -1.55
N GLY A 18 -2.52 -10.78 -1.96
CA GLY A 18 -1.43 -10.19 -1.19
C GLY A 18 -1.93 -9.19 -0.14
N ASP A 19 -2.84 -8.33 -0.55
CA ASP A 19 -3.21 -7.14 0.24
C ASP A 19 -4.64 -7.22 0.81
N HIS A 20 -5.50 -8.12 0.27
CA HIS A 20 -6.91 -8.26 0.63
C HIS A 20 -7.32 -9.71 0.95
N ALA A 21 -6.40 -10.50 1.55
CA ALA A 21 -6.68 -11.90 1.86
C ALA A 21 -7.88 -12.07 2.80
N GLU A 22 -8.05 -11.16 3.76
CA GLU A 22 -9.19 -11.15 4.67
C GLU A 22 -10.50 -10.81 3.96
N ASP A 23 -10.47 -9.87 3.01
CA ASP A 23 -11.64 -9.52 2.20
C ASP A 23 -12.08 -10.69 1.33
N ASN A 24 -11.12 -11.43 0.75
CA ASN A 24 -11.42 -12.68 0.06
C ASN A 24 -12.14 -13.68 0.96
N LEU A 25 -11.73 -13.80 2.22
CA LEU A 25 -12.35 -14.70 3.18
C LEU A 25 -13.77 -14.24 3.58
N LEU A 26 -13.98 -12.94 3.79
CA LEU A 26 -15.31 -12.38 4.08
C LEU A 26 -16.27 -12.60 2.91
N ILE A 27 -15.82 -12.35 1.67
CA ILE A 27 -16.60 -12.63 0.46
C ILE A 27 -16.96 -14.11 0.38
N ALA A 28 -16.03 -15.01 0.62
CA ALA A 28 -16.30 -16.44 0.61
C ALA A 28 -17.38 -16.84 1.63
N ARG A 29 -17.26 -16.32 2.86
CA ARG A 29 -18.21 -16.61 3.95
C ARG A 29 -19.61 -16.08 3.69
N ALA A 30 -19.71 -14.87 3.14
CA ALA A 30 -20.99 -14.23 2.83
C ALA A 30 -21.70 -14.90 1.64
N PHE A 31 -20.94 -15.34 0.63
CA PHE A 31 -21.52 -15.80 -0.63
C PHE A 31 -21.53 -17.33 -0.80
N GLY A 32 -21.65 -18.08 0.29
CA GLY A 32 -21.99 -19.51 0.21
C GLY A 32 -21.14 -20.47 1.03
N HIS A 33 -20.00 -20.02 1.60
CA HIS A 33 -19.11 -20.85 2.41
C HIS A 33 -18.89 -20.27 3.83
N PRO A 34 -19.90 -20.26 4.71
CA PRO A 34 -19.81 -19.63 6.02
C PRO A 34 -18.71 -20.21 6.92
N GLU A 35 -18.31 -21.46 6.66
CA GLU A 35 -17.23 -22.15 7.40
C GLU A 35 -15.87 -22.07 6.69
N ALA A 36 -15.71 -21.19 5.68
CA ALA A 36 -14.45 -21.01 4.99
C ALA A 36 -13.33 -20.63 5.96
N THR A 37 -12.21 -21.34 5.88
CA THR A 37 -10.98 -21.10 6.67
C THR A 37 -9.91 -20.38 5.86
N ALA A 38 -9.95 -20.50 4.53
CA ALA A 38 -9.11 -19.77 3.61
C ALA A 38 -9.85 -19.45 2.31
N SER A 39 -9.47 -18.36 1.66
CA SER A 39 -10.00 -17.96 0.35
C SER A 39 -8.95 -17.19 -0.41
N ARG A 40 -8.80 -17.47 -1.70
CA ARG A 40 -7.94 -16.71 -2.60
C ARG A 40 -8.62 -16.50 -3.95
N MET A 41 -8.50 -15.31 -4.50
CA MET A 41 -9.01 -15.01 -5.83
C MET A 41 -8.13 -15.70 -6.89
N ILE A 42 -8.75 -16.43 -7.83
CA ILE A 42 -8.04 -17.18 -8.86
C ILE A 42 -8.31 -16.69 -10.27
N ASP A 43 -9.45 -16.02 -10.51
CA ASP A 43 -9.81 -15.52 -11.83
C ASP A 43 -10.74 -14.30 -11.73
N VAL A 44 -10.81 -13.54 -12.81
CA VAL A 44 -11.68 -12.38 -13.01
C VAL A 44 -12.27 -12.44 -14.41
N THR A 45 -13.60 -12.50 -14.49
CA THR A 45 -14.33 -12.48 -15.76
C THR A 45 -15.11 -11.17 -15.91
N THR A 46 -15.71 -10.97 -17.07
CA THR A 46 -16.63 -9.83 -17.28
C THR A 46 -17.90 -9.92 -16.42
N GLU A 47 -18.25 -11.10 -15.89
CA GLU A 47 -19.50 -11.32 -15.16
C GLU A 47 -19.29 -11.56 -13.66
N SER A 48 -18.09 -12.01 -13.25
CA SER A 48 -17.83 -12.48 -11.87
C SER A 48 -16.36 -12.43 -11.50
N GLY A 49 -16.07 -12.34 -10.20
CA GLY A 49 -14.81 -12.78 -9.61
C GLY A 49 -14.91 -14.26 -9.25
N VAL A 50 -13.77 -14.97 -9.27
CA VAL A 50 -13.69 -16.39 -8.95
C VAL A 50 -12.68 -16.62 -7.84
N TRP A 51 -13.09 -17.35 -6.80
CA TRP A 51 -12.26 -17.68 -5.64
C TRP A 51 -12.10 -19.19 -5.49
N LEU A 52 -10.92 -19.63 -5.10
CA LEU A 52 -10.69 -20.94 -4.54
C LEU A 52 -10.79 -20.85 -3.02
N ILE A 53 -11.64 -21.65 -2.43
CA ILE A 53 -12.02 -21.62 -1.02
C ILE A 53 -11.62 -22.96 -0.39
N ALA A 54 -11.10 -22.91 0.84
CA ALA A 54 -10.91 -24.08 1.68
C ALA A 54 -11.90 -24.01 2.85
N ASP A 55 -12.65 -25.08 3.05
CA ASP A 55 -13.54 -25.30 4.20
C ASP A 55 -13.37 -26.72 4.75
N PRO A 56 -14.04 -27.13 5.85
CA PRO A 56 -13.93 -28.48 6.41
C PRO A 56 -14.30 -29.62 5.46
N SER A 57 -15.01 -29.34 4.36
CA SER A 57 -15.40 -30.33 3.35
C SER A 57 -14.38 -30.46 2.21
N GLY A 58 -13.42 -29.53 2.10
CA GLY A 58 -12.37 -29.55 1.09
C GLY A 58 -12.14 -28.20 0.40
N GLU A 59 -11.56 -28.25 -0.80
CA GLU A 59 -11.37 -27.06 -1.65
C GLU A 59 -12.53 -26.96 -2.67
N HIS A 60 -13.04 -25.73 -2.83
CA HIS A 60 -14.17 -25.42 -3.71
C HIS A 60 -13.87 -24.19 -4.54
N GLU A 61 -14.41 -24.13 -5.75
CA GLU A 61 -14.39 -22.94 -6.59
C GLU A 61 -15.71 -22.17 -6.41
N LEU A 62 -15.64 -20.89 -6.07
CA LEU A 62 -16.78 -19.98 -5.91
C LEU A 62 -16.70 -18.86 -6.93
N ALA A 63 -17.69 -18.75 -7.81
CA ALA A 63 -17.88 -17.61 -8.69
C ALA A 63 -18.95 -16.69 -8.12
N VAL A 64 -18.59 -15.44 -7.80
CA VAL A 64 -19.51 -14.42 -7.29
C VAL A 64 -19.73 -13.38 -8.38
N ARG A 65 -20.99 -13.18 -8.77
CA ARG A 65 -21.35 -12.20 -9.80
C ARG A 65 -21.11 -10.76 -9.31
N TRP A 66 -20.72 -9.91 -10.25
CA TRP A 66 -20.54 -8.50 -9.95
C TRP A 66 -21.88 -7.84 -9.56
N PRO A 67 -21.92 -7.07 -8.46
CA PRO A 67 -23.16 -6.46 -7.96
C PRO A 67 -23.87 -5.53 -8.96
N THR A 68 -23.10 -4.80 -9.77
CA THR A 68 -23.71 -3.83 -10.72
C THR A 68 -23.91 -4.40 -12.12
N GLY A 69 -23.56 -5.67 -12.35
CA GLY A 69 -23.69 -6.35 -13.63
C GLY A 69 -22.37 -6.51 -14.38
N PRO A 70 -22.41 -6.99 -15.64
CA PRO A 70 -21.20 -7.27 -16.41
C PRO A 70 -20.32 -6.02 -16.59
N ILE A 71 -19.01 -6.20 -16.52
CA ILE A 71 -17.99 -5.17 -16.67
C ILE A 71 -17.14 -5.42 -17.92
N ALA A 72 -16.57 -4.35 -18.48
CA ALA A 72 -15.76 -4.43 -19.69
C ALA A 72 -14.32 -3.92 -19.47
N GLU A 73 -14.10 -3.06 -18.48
CA GLU A 73 -12.85 -2.35 -18.29
C GLU A 73 -12.21 -2.67 -16.92
N ARG A 74 -10.87 -2.68 -16.88
CA ARG A 74 -10.10 -2.96 -15.64
C ARG A 74 -10.47 -2.07 -14.45
N PRO A 75 -10.71 -0.76 -14.58
CA PRO A 75 -11.11 0.08 -13.44
C PRO A 75 -12.42 -0.35 -12.77
N GLU A 76 -13.30 -1.00 -13.55
CA GLU A 76 -14.58 -1.48 -13.05
C GLU A 76 -14.42 -2.68 -12.10
N ILE A 77 -13.36 -3.50 -12.29
CA ILE A 77 -13.06 -4.65 -11.42
C ILE A 77 -12.90 -4.18 -9.97
N ARG A 78 -12.14 -3.10 -9.74
CA ARG A 78 -11.94 -2.54 -8.40
C ARG A 78 -13.27 -2.10 -7.77
N ARG A 79 -14.10 -1.40 -8.53
CA ARG A 79 -15.42 -0.94 -8.08
C ARG A 79 -16.30 -2.12 -7.64
N GLU A 80 -16.33 -3.18 -8.45
CA GLU A 80 -17.14 -4.36 -8.18
C GLU A 80 -16.61 -5.17 -6.97
N VAL A 81 -15.30 -5.34 -6.85
CA VAL A 81 -14.69 -6.01 -5.68
C VAL A 81 -15.02 -5.24 -4.39
N VAL A 82 -14.93 -3.90 -4.40
CA VAL A 82 -15.32 -3.07 -3.26
C VAL A 82 -16.81 -3.22 -2.94
N ALA A 83 -17.66 -3.28 -3.96
CA ALA A 83 -19.09 -3.50 -3.77
C ALA A 83 -19.39 -4.90 -3.19
N LEU A 84 -18.68 -5.94 -3.64
CA LEU A 84 -18.78 -7.30 -3.06
C LEU A 84 -18.34 -7.33 -1.60
N TYR A 85 -17.23 -6.67 -1.27
CA TYR A 85 -16.75 -6.58 0.10
C TYR A 85 -17.79 -5.93 1.02
N ARG A 86 -18.40 -4.80 0.59
CA ARG A 86 -19.47 -4.13 1.37
C ARG A 86 -20.69 -5.03 1.55
N ALA A 87 -21.13 -5.69 0.48
CA ALA A 87 -22.24 -6.62 0.56
C ALA A 87 -21.93 -7.81 1.48
N ALA A 88 -20.67 -8.28 1.48
CA ALA A 88 -20.23 -9.32 2.41
C ALA A 88 -20.25 -8.86 3.87
N CYS A 89 -19.79 -7.64 4.13
CA CYS A 89 -19.86 -7.05 5.47
C CYS A 89 -21.31 -6.90 5.96
N GLU A 90 -22.21 -6.42 5.10
CA GLU A 90 -23.64 -6.29 5.41
C GLU A 90 -24.27 -7.66 5.73
N GLU A 91 -24.01 -8.68 4.92
CA GLU A 91 -24.54 -10.03 5.11
C GLU A 91 -24.03 -10.68 6.41
N LEU A 92 -22.78 -10.41 6.77
CA LEU A 92 -22.15 -10.96 7.98
C LEU A 92 -22.37 -10.11 9.23
N GLY A 93 -23.03 -8.94 9.11
CA GLY A 93 -23.22 -8.00 10.21
C GLY A 93 -21.93 -7.36 10.71
N ILE A 94 -20.93 -7.23 9.85
CA ILE A 94 -19.62 -6.62 10.15
C ILE A 94 -19.61 -5.19 9.61
N GLU A 95 -19.09 -4.24 10.37
CA GLU A 95 -18.96 -2.86 9.91
C GLU A 95 -17.85 -2.77 8.82
N PRO A 96 -18.17 -2.25 7.61
CA PRO A 96 -17.16 -2.12 6.57
C PRO A 96 -16.11 -1.08 6.98
N ARG A 97 -14.85 -1.29 6.62
CA ARG A 97 -13.81 -0.30 6.80
C ARG A 97 -14.19 1.02 6.13
N GLU A 98 -13.99 2.16 6.80
CA GLU A 98 -14.46 3.49 6.37
C GLU A 98 -14.00 3.90 4.95
N GLU A 99 -12.87 3.41 4.48
CA GLU A 99 -12.29 3.71 3.17
C GLU A 99 -13.17 3.28 1.96
N HIS A 100 -14.04 2.32 2.17
CA HIS A 100 -14.98 1.89 1.14
C HIS A 100 -16.29 2.70 1.13
N ALA A 101 -16.51 3.58 2.13
CA ALA A 101 -17.74 4.35 2.26
C ALA A 101 -17.80 5.59 1.36
N THR A 102 -16.66 6.12 0.86
CA THR A 102 -16.59 7.45 0.23
C THR A 102 -16.67 7.50 -1.30
N GLN A 103 -16.82 6.39 -2.03
CA GLN A 103 -16.86 6.43 -3.51
C GLN A 103 -18.16 5.92 -4.17
N GLY A 104 -19.28 6.09 -3.52
CA GLY A 104 -20.59 5.73 -4.10
C GLY A 104 -21.65 6.78 -3.89
N GLY A 105 -21.49 8.01 -4.42
CA GLY A 105 -22.56 8.99 -4.32
C GLY A 105 -22.19 10.38 -4.81
N ALA A 106 -22.27 10.60 -6.11
CA ALA A 106 -22.56 11.91 -6.70
C ALA A 106 -23.35 11.64 -7.98
N GLU A 107 -24.49 11.98 -8.04
CA GLU A 107 -25.32 13.02 -8.60
C GLU A 107 -26.76 12.50 -8.80
N VAL A 108 -27.73 13.23 -8.35
CA VAL A 108 -28.72 13.95 -9.15
C VAL A 108 -29.68 14.75 -8.25
N GLY A 109 -29.82 16.05 -8.53
CA GLY A 109 -31.12 16.67 -8.49
C GLY A 109 -31.45 17.62 -7.35
N ALA A 110 -31.39 18.91 -7.68
CA ALA A 110 -31.91 20.05 -6.96
C ALA A 110 -33.40 19.92 -6.56
N GLY A 111 -33.73 20.48 -5.41
CA GLY A 111 -35.12 20.73 -5.04
C GLY A 111 -35.26 21.34 -3.65
N HIS A 112 -35.45 22.66 -3.60
CA HIS A 112 -35.88 23.47 -2.48
C HIS A 112 -37.04 22.85 -1.68
N HIS A 113 -37.02 23.00 -0.36
CA HIS A 113 -38.02 23.80 0.38
C HIS A 113 -37.76 23.82 1.89
N ASP A 114 -37.88 25.03 2.43
CA ASP A 114 -37.99 25.42 3.85
C ASP A 114 -39.06 24.66 4.65
N ASN A 115 -38.89 24.44 5.93
CA ASN A 115 -39.59 25.18 6.99
C ASN A 115 -39.50 24.57 8.40
N HIS A 116 -39.13 25.45 9.34
CA HIS A 116 -39.55 25.59 10.74
C HIS A 116 -39.92 24.41 11.66
N GLY A 117 -39.11 24.27 12.71
CA GLY A 117 -39.49 24.61 14.09
C GLY A 117 -40.37 23.62 14.88
N ARG A 118 -39.86 23.10 15.95
CA ARG A 118 -40.36 23.39 17.31
C ARG A 118 -39.71 22.51 18.39
N ARG A 119 -39.45 23.18 19.47
CA ARG A 119 -39.04 22.69 20.81
C ARG A 119 -40.05 21.70 21.41
N GLY A 120 -39.55 20.74 22.21
CA GLY A 120 -40.32 20.00 23.19
C GLY A 120 -39.43 19.30 24.21
N ARG A 121 -39.53 19.73 25.46
CA ARG A 121 -38.77 19.26 26.64
C ARG A 121 -39.47 18.05 27.31
N HIS A 122 -38.65 17.43 28.23
CA HIS A 122 -38.97 16.59 29.38
C HIS A 122 -39.13 15.09 29.09
N ALA A 123 -38.74 14.16 29.94
CA ALA A 123 -38.24 14.16 31.35
C ALA A 123 -37.67 12.76 31.64
N HIS A 124 -36.82 12.72 32.65
CA HIS A 124 -36.26 11.59 33.40
C HIS A 124 -37.01 10.26 33.41
N HIS A 125 -36.27 9.14 33.28
CA HIS A 125 -36.31 8.08 34.27
C HIS A 125 -34.97 7.34 34.34
N ALA A 126 -34.50 7.13 35.55
CA ALA A 126 -33.34 6.35 35.92
C ALA A 126 -33.64 4.84 35.83
N GLY A 127 -32.65 4.07 35.47
CA GLY A 127 -32.70 2.59 35.48
C GLY A 127 -31.35 2.00 35.12
N GLU A 128 -30.61 1.67 36.13
CA GLU A 128 -29.59 0.62 36.31
C GLU A 128 -28.62 0.24 35.19
N ALA A 129 -27.36 0.30 35.60
CA ALA A 129 -26.16 -0.12 34.93
C ALA A 129 -26.20 -1.59 34.50
N SER A 130 -25.87 -1.86 33.24
CA SER A 130 -25.20 -3.09 32.82
C SER A 130 -23.95 -2.68 32.06
N GLU A 131 -22.85 -3.23 32.52
CA GLU A 131 -21.51 -3.03 32.10
C GLU A 131 -21.39 -3.17 30.56
N GLY A 132 -21.12 -2.07 29.89
CA GLY A 132 -20.67 -2.07 28.53
C GLY A 132 -19.18 -2.43 28.51
N GLU A 133 -18.86 -3.63 28.11
CA GLU A 133 -17.51 -3.93 27.64
C GLU A 133 -17.23 -3.01 26.45
N SER A 134 -16.24 -2.17 26.66
CA SER A 134 -15.84 -1.08 25.75
C SER A 134 -15.40 -1.65 24.41
N ALA A 135 -15.81 -1.02 23.33
CA ALA A 135 -15.29 -1.24 21.98
C ALA A 135 -13.76 -1.07 21.89
N ASP A 136 -13.16 -0.37 22.86
CA ASP A 136 -11.71 -0.22 23.06
C ASP A 136 -10.97 -1.55 23.35
N ALA A 137 -11.67 -2.58 23.86
CA ALA A 137 -11.03 -3.86 24.18
C ALA A 137 -10.81 -4.76 22.94
N LEU A 138 -11.46 -4.47 21.80
CA LEU A 138 -11.32 -5.23 20.56
C LEU A 138 -10.20 -4.70 19.63
N GLU A 139 -9.71 -3.48 19.85
CA GLU A 139 -8.55 -2.93 19.12
C GLU A 139 -7.20 -3.43 19.64
N SER A 140 -7.14 -3.93 20.88
CA SER A 140 -5.89 -4.35 21.52
C SER A 140 -5.33 -5.71 21.06
N ASP A 141 -6.00 -6.43 20.16
CA ASP A 141 -5.65 -7.80 19.78
C ASP A 141 -5.10 -7.93 18.34
N LYS A 142 -5.01 -6.82 17.60
CA LYS A 142 -4.46 -6.84 16.22
C LYS A 142 -2.93 -6.87 16.24
N PRO A 143 -2.27 -7.70 15.39
CA PRO A 143 -0.82 -7.63 15.19
C PRO A 143 -0.39 -6.21 14.80
N PHE A 144 0.72 -5.72 15.35
CA PHE A 144 1.19 -4.35 15.09
C PHE A 144 1.50 -4.11 13.61
N SER A 145 1.98 -5.12 12.89
CA SER A 145 2.18 -5.08 11.45
C SER A 145 0.90 -4.81 10.66
N VAL A 146 -0.25 -5.27 11.15
CA VAL A 146 -1.58 -4.98 10.58
C VAL A 146 -1.95 -3.53 10.84
N VAL A 147 -1.76 -3.04 12.07
CA VAL A 147 -2.03 -1.65 12.44
C VAL A 147 -1.17 -0.69 11.61
N VAL A 148 0.14 -0.98 11.45
CA VAL A 148 1.06 -0.20 10.60
C VAL A 148 0.56 -0.16 9.15
N ARG A 149 0.14 -1.29 8.60
CA ARG A 149 -0.41 -1.36 7.25
C ARG A 149 -1.69 -0.52 7.11
N GLU A 150 -2.61 -0.65 8.06
CA GLU A 150 -3.88 0.07 8.05
C GLU A 150 -3.68 1.58 8.21
N SER A 151 -2.74 2.00 9.06
CA SER A 151 -2.46 3.43 9.28
C SER A 151 -1.90 4.16 8.06
N SER A 152 -1.26 3.43 7.13
CA SER A 152 -0.66 3.98 5.91
C SER A 152 -1.61 3.98 4.71
N TRP A 153 -2.79 3.37 4.82
CA TRP A 153 -3.70 3.16 3.68
C TRP A 153 -4.42 4.44 3.24
N SER A 154 -4.75 5.34 4.16
CA SER A 154 -5.46 6.60 3.86
C SER A 154 -4.64 7.56 2.99
N ASP A 155 -3.33 7.52 3.09
CA ASP A 155 -2.43 8.49 2.46
C ASP A 155 -2.04 8.12 1.02
N HIS A 156 -2.46 6.93 0.54
CA HIS A 156 -2.25 6.50 -0.86
C HIS A 156 -3.17 7.18 -1.90
N SER A 157 -4.13 8.01 -1.47
CA SER A 157 -5.17 8.53 -2.35
C SER A 157 -4.97 9.97 -2.84
N ASP A 158 -3.88 10.65 -2.48
CA ASP A 158 -3.63 12.01 -2.93
C ASP A 158 -3.37 12.09 -4.43
N SER A 159 -4.30 12.77 -5.11
CA SER A 159 -4.43 12.78 -6.57
C SER A 159 -3.30 13.51 -7.33
N GLU A 160 -2.54 14.38 -6.67
CA GLU A 160 -1.51 15.19 -7.35
C GLU A 160 -0.22 14.41 -7.65
N GLY A 161 0.22 13.52 -6.75
CA GLY A 161 1.37 12.63 -7.00
C GLY A 161 1.03 11.42 -7.88
N ALA A 162 -0.26 11.06 -7.93
CA ALA A 162 -0.73 9.90 -8.68
C ALA A 162 -0.47 10.02 -10.21
N SER A 163 -0.51 11.24 -10.77
CA SER A 163 -0.39 11.46 -12.22
C SER A 163 1.00 11.08 -12.77
N PHE A 164 2.10 11.42 -12.08
CA PHE A 164 3.46 11.09 -12.54
C PHE A 164 3.68 9.57 -12.54
N MET A 165 3.39 8.92 -11.41
CA MET A 165 3.53 7.46 -11.31
C MET A 165 2.54 6.72 -12.20
N GLU A 166 1.32 7.24 -12.37
CA GLU A 166 0.33 6.67 -13.27
C GLU A 166 0.83 6.65 -14.72
N GLU A 167 1.52 7.68 -15.20
CA GLU A 167 2.10 7.70 -16.53
C GLU A 167 3.18 6.64 -16.71
N ILE A 168 4.06 6.46 -15.72
CA ILE A 168 5.06 5.39 -15.73
C ILE A 168 4.35 4.03 -15.74
N MET A 169 3.39 3.81 -14.85
CA MET A 169 2.66 2.55 -14.74
C MET A 169 1.82 2.21 -15.97
N ARG A 170 1.32 3.22 -16.67
CA ARG A 170 0.59 3.05 -17.94
C ARG A 170 1.53 2.92 -19.16
N GLY A 171 2.84 2.99 -18.97
CA GLY A 171 3.83 2.93 -20.05
C GLY A 171 3.80 4.17 -20.95
N ARG A 172 3.48 5.34 -20.40
CA ARG A 172 3.48 6.64 -21.07
C ARG A 172 4.61 7.55 -20.58
N GLY A 173 5.26 7.19 -19.46
CA GLY A 173 6.42 7.90 -18.95
C GLY A 173 7.58 7.87 -19.95
N THR A 174 8.32 8.96 -20.09
CA THR A 174 9.52 9.02 -20.91
C THR A 174 10.69 8.31 -20.21
N MET A 175 11.79 8.06 -20.93
CA MET A 175 13.05 7.61 -20.32
C MET A 175 13.54 8.63 -19.28
N GLN A 176 13.37 9.94 -19.54
CA GLN A 176 13.77 10.98 -18.60
C GLN A 176 12.94 10.92 -17.32
N ASP A 177 11.62 10.70 -17.40
CA ASP A 177 10.79 10.51 -16.20
C ASP A 177 11.28 9.34 -15.33
N TYR A 178 11.74 8.26 -15.97
CA TYR A 178 12.30 7.12 -15.26
C TYR A 178 13.67 7.42 -14.65
N ILE A 179 14.56 8.11 -15.38
CA ILE A 179 15.85 8.58 -14.85
C ILE A 179 15.63 9.47 -13.63
N ASP A 180 14.71 10.43 -13.73
CA ASP A 180 14.38 11.33 -12.64
C ASP A 180 13.87 10.56 -11.42
N LEU A 181 13.03 9.54 -11.59
CA LEU A 181 12.58 8.66 -10.53
C LEU A 181 13.72 7.89 -9.85
N VAL A 182 14.61 7.27 -10.66
CA VAL A 182 15.77 6.51 -10.13
C VAL A 182 16.74 7.44 -9.38
N ALA A 183 16.93 8.66 -9.86
CA ALA A 183 17.73 9.67 -9.17
C ALA A 183 17.15 10.00 -7.77
N GLN A 184 15.83 10.14 -7.65
CA GLN A 184 15.22 10.37 -6.32
C GLN A 184 15.38 9.15 -5.41
N HIS A 185 15.27 7.93 -5.94
CA HIS A 185 15.55 6.72 -5.14
C HIS A 185 16.99 6.74 -4.61
N TYR A 186 17.97 7.14 -5.43
CA TYR A 186 19.36 7.23 -4.98
C TYR A 186 19.50 8.07 -3.71
N PHE A 187 19.00 9.30 -3.70
CA PHE A 187 19.11 10.20 -2.53
C PHE A 187 18.35 9.70 -1.32
N MET A 188 17.19 9.08 -1.52
CA MET A 188 16.40 8.52 -0.42
C MET A 188 17.06 7.27 0.19
N TYR A 189 17.56 6.36 -0.66
CA TYR A 189 18.21 5.14 -0.19
C TYR A 189 19.60 5.40 0.41
N GLU A 190 20.34 6.40 -0.06
CA GLU A 190 21.57 6.85 0.58
C GLU A 190 21.29 7.20 2.06
N ALA A 191 20.32 8.07 2.32
CA ALA A 191 19.95 8.43 3.68
C ALA A 191 19.41 7.25 4.50
N LEU A 192 18.63 6.37 3.89
CA LEU A 192 18.04 5.22 4.56
C LEU A 192 19.08 4.16 4.94
N GLU A 193 20.01 3.85 4.04
CA GLU A 193 21.07 2.86 4.31
C GLU A 193 22.11 3.42 5.29
N GLU A 194 22.42 4.73 5.23
CA GLU A 194 23.19 5.42 6.28
C GLU A 194 22.52 5.29 7.65
N ALA A 195 21.19 5.54 7.71
CA ALA A 195 20.44 5.40 8.94
C ALA A 195 20.41 3.94 9.43
N ALA A 196 20.15 2.97 8.55
CA ALA A 196 20.12 1.55 8.87
C ALA A 196 21.49 1.06 9.41
N ALA A 197 22.61 1.48 8.80
CA ALA A 197 23.94 1.12 9.23
C ALA A 197 24.26 1.57 10.68
N ARG A 198 23.68 2.70 11.14
CA ARG A 198 23.85 3.17 12.53
C ARG A 198 23.23 2.24 13.56
N PHE A 199 22.23 1.46 13.15
CA PHE A 199 21.49 0.53 14.02
C PHE A 199 21.78 -0.94 13.74
N ALA A 200 22.76 -1.25 12.89
CA ALA A 200 23.07 -2.63 12.50
C ALA A 200 23.32 -3.57 13.71
N ASP A 201 23.94 -3.04 14.77
CA ASP A 201 24.22 -3.75 16.02
C ASP A 201 23.09 -3.65 17.07
N ASP A 202 22.02 -2.89 16.82
CA ASP A 202 20.88 -2.79 17.74
C ASP A 202 19.97 -4.02 17.59
N PRO A 203 19.75 -4.81 18.65
CA PRO A 203 18.95 -6.04 18.57
C PRO A 203 17.49 -5.79 18.13
N ARG A 204 16.95 -4.58 18.33
CA ARG A 204 15.61 -4.21 17.87
C ARG A 204 15.55 -4.00 16.37
N PHE A 205 16.69 -3.67 15.74
CA PHE A 205 16.80 -3.44 14.30
C PHE A 205 17.32 -4.66 13.54
N ALA A 206 18.01 -5.56 14.20
CA ALA A 206 18.70 -6.70 13.58
C ALA A 206 17.80 -7.58 12.70
N SER A 207 16.50 -7.72 13.06
CA SER A 207 15.53 -8.49 12.27
C SER A 207 15.08 -7.79 10.98
N PHE A 208 15.37 -6.51 10.82
CA PHE A 208 15.07 -5.72 9.62
C PHE A 208 16.28 -5.57 8.71
N HIS A 209 17.47 -5.73 9.26
CA HIS A 209 18.73 -5.58 8.52
C HIS A 209 19.06 -6.83 7.70
N SER A 210 19.46 -6.62 6.43
CA SER A 210 19.99 -7.66 5.55
C SER A 210 20.82 -7.03 4.45
N ASP A 211 22.01 -7.53 4.21
CA ASP A 211 22.87 -7.07 3.11
C ASP A 211 22.19 -7.25 1.74
N ALA A 212 21.30 -8.24 1.60
CA ALA A 212 20.52 -8.48 0.40
C ALA A 212 19.48 -7.37 0.12
N LEU A 213 19.17 -6.51 1.10
CA LEU A 213 18.33 -5.33 0.92
C LEU A 213 19.08 -4.13 0.38
N LEU A 214 20.41 -4.06 0.51
CA LEU A 214 21.17 -2.88 0.09
C LEU A 214 20.96 -2.57 -1.38
N ARG A 215 20.56 -1.33 -1.67
CA ARG A 215 20.20 -0.88 -3.02
C ARG A 215 21.20 0.11 -3.61
N MET A 216 22.05 0.73 -2.78
CA MET A 216 22.98 1.74 -3.26
C MET A 216 23.88 1.26 -4.40
N PRO A 217 24.49 0.06 -4.37
CA PRO A 217 25.29 -0.41 -5.49
C PRO A 217 24.50 -0.57 -6.79
N ALA A 218 23.25 -1.03 -6.70
CA ALA A 218 22.36 -1.19 -7.84
C ALA A 218 21.91 0.16 -8.41
N LEU A 219 21.56 1.13 -7.54
CA LEU A 219 21.17 2.48 -7.95
C LEU A 219 22.32 3.22 -8.65
N GLU A 220 23.55 3.10 -8.14
CA GLU A 220 24.74 3.67 -8.78
C GLU A 220 25.01 3.07 -10.15
N ALA A 221 24.87 1.75 -10.27
CA ALA A 221 25.03 1.06 -11.57
C ALA A 221 23.91 1.46 -12.56
N ASP A 222 22.67 1.54 -12.11
CA ASP A 222 21.54 1.95 -12.94
C ASP A 222 21.71 3.39 -13.44
N LEU A 223 22.10 4.33 -12.57
CA LEU A 223 22.33 5.72 -12.96
C LEU A 223 23.53 5.86 -13.91
N ALA A 224 24.61 5.12 -13.67
CA ALA A 224 25.75 5.10 -14.58
C ALA A 224 25.34 4.57 -15.98
N HIS A 225 24.49 3.55 -16.04
CA HIS A 225 23.97 3.01 -17.31
C HIS A 225 23.02 3.99 -18.01
N LEU A 226 22.09 4.58 -17.27
CA LEU A 226 21.01 5.43 -17.81
C LEU A 226 21.49 6.83 -18.22
N VAL A 227 22.43 7.38 -17.47
CA VAL A 227 22.88 8.78 -17.59
C VAL A 227 24.29 8.91 -18.10
N GLY A 228 25.18 7.98 -17.71
CA GLY A 228 26.62 7.99 -17.99
C GLY A 228 27.47 8.11 -16.73
N ASP A 229 28.80 7.97 -16.87
CA ASP A 229 29.73 7.96 -15.73
C ASP A 229 29.73 9.27 -14.92
N ASP A 230 29.31 10.35 -15.53
CA ASP A 230 29.19 11.69 -14.92
C ASP A 230 27.82 11.96 -14.27
N TRP A 231 27.02 10.91 -14.05
CA TRP A 231 25.65 11.03 -13.55
C TRP A 231 25.53 11.82 -12.22
N ARG A 232 26.56 11.75 -11.37
CA ARG A 232 26.55 12.48 -10.08
C ARG A 232 26.53 14.00 -10.23
N ASP A 233 27.08 14.50 -11.34
CA ASP A 233 27.08 15.94 -11.66
C ASP A 233 25.80 16.37 -12.40
N ARG A 234 24.95 15.40 -12.78
CA ARG A 234 23.78 15.64 -13.63
C ARG A 234 22.44 15.41 -12.94
N VAL A 235 22.43 14.69 -11.81
CA VAL A 235 21.19 14.42 -11.06
C VAL A 235 21.14 15.27 -9.80
N GLU A 236 19.94 15.75 -9.49
CA GLU A 236 19.69 16.56 -8.31
C GLU A 236 18.46 16.03 -7.56
N ALA A 237 18.50 16.15 -6.23
CA ALA A 237 17.33 15.85 -5.41
C ALA A 237 16.28 16.97 -5.58
N VAL A 238 15.04 16.60 -5.92
CA VAL A 238 13.92 17.56 -5.83
C VAL A 238 13.70 17.98 -4.37
N PRO A 239 13.10 19.16 -4.10
CA PRO A 239 12.92 19.66 -2.74
C PRO A 239 12.28 18.65 -1.78
N ALA A 240 11.27 17.93 -2.22
CA ALA A 240 10.61 16.89 -1.43
C ALA A 240 11.54 15.72 -1.09
N THR A 241 12.40 15.30 -2.01
CA THR A 241 13.40 14.25 -1.78
C THR A 241 14.46 14.71 -0.77
N ALA A 242 14.95 15.93 -0.91
CA ALA A 242 15.91 16.49 0.04
C ALA A 242 15.31 16.58 1.47
N ALA A 243 14.04 16.99 1.57
CA ALA A 243 13.33 17.03 2.85
C ALA A 243 13.12 15.61 3.43
N TYR A 244 12.79 14.62 2.58
CA TYR A 244 12.63 13.24 3.02
C TYR A 244 13.96 12.65 3.53
N ALA A 245 15.04 12.78 2.77
CA ALA A 245 16.37 12.34 3.18
C ALA A 245 16.83 13.02 4.48
N ALA A 246 16.56 14.32 4.63
CA ALA A 246 16.84 15.04 5.88
C ALA A 246 16.06 14.47 7.06
N ARG A 247 14.76 14.16 6.90
CA ARG A 247 13.94 13.54 7.96
C ARG A 247 14.46 12.17 8.36
N ILE A 248 14.84 11.32 7.41
CA ILE A 248 15.43 10.01 7.72
C ILE A 248 16.70 10.17 8.57
N ARG A 249 17.58 11.10 8.21
CA ARG A 249 18.82 11.38 8.97
C ARG A 249 18.52 11.93 10.35
N GLU A 250 17.57 12.86 10.48
CA GLU A 250 17.11 13.43 11.77
C GLU A 250 16.62 12.31 12.72
N VAL A 251 15.76 11.42 12.26
CA VAL A 251 15.26 10.28 13.03
C VAL A 251 16.41 9.37 13.49
N ALA A 252 17.38 9.13 12.61
CA ALA A 252 18.56 8.35 12.95
C ALA A 252 19.48 9.05 13.95
N GLU A 253 19.66 10.37 13.85
CA GLU A 253 20.43 11.20 14.79
C GLU A 253 19.81 11.25 16.17
N GLU A 254 18.48 11.24 16.25
CA GLU A 254 17.72 11.12 17.50
C GLU A 254 17.98 9.77 18.22
N GLY A 255 18.45 8.75 17.52
CA GLY A 255 18.62 7.40 18.05
C GLY A 255 17.29 6.63 18.13
N TRP A 256 16.29 7.04 17.38
CA TRP A 256 14.95 6.50 17.44
C TRP A 256 14.77 5.32 16.46
N VAL A 257 15.00 4.09 16.96
CA VAL A 257 14.96 2.84 16.17
C VAL A 257 13.62 2.65 15.48
N ALA A 258 12.49 2.81 16.20
CA ALA A 258 11.15 2.60 15.63
C ALA A 258 10.85 3.58 14.48
N GLY A 259 11.34 4.82 14.56
CA GLY A 259 11.24 5.79 13.49
C GLY A 259 12.06 5.40 12.26
N VAL A 260 13.28 4.88 12.42
CA VAL A 260 14.06 4.34 11.28
C VAL A 260 13.36 3.14 10.66
N VAL A 261 12.77 2.25 11.46
CA VAL A 261 11.98 1.11 10.97
C VAL A 261 10.74 1.60 10.19
N ALA A 262 10.11 2.71 10.58
CA ALA A 262 8.98 3.29 9.85
C ALA A 262 9.34 3.66 8.41
N HIS A 263 10.47 4.36 8.21
CA HIS A 263 10.99 4.68 6.87
C HIS A 263 11.44 3.45 6.10
N HIS A 264 12.11 2.52 6.77
CA HIS A 264 12.58 1.26 6.21
C HIS A 264 11.39 0.41 5.71
N TYR A 265 10.34 0.30 6.51
CA TYR A 265 9.09 -0.36 6.13
C TYR A 265 8.49 0.25 4.88
N THR A 266 8.29 1.57 4.90
CA THR A 266 7.61 2.31 3.81
C THR A 266 8.35 2.13 2.48
N ARG A 267 9.69 2.20 2.49
CA ARG A 267 10.50 2.06 1.26
C ARG A 267 10.61 0.61 0.81
N TYR A 268 11.19 -0.27 1.63
CA TYR A 268 11.49 -1.63 1.19
C TYR A 268 10.24 -2.46 0.89
N LEU A 269 9.20 -2.43 1.73
CA LEU A 269 7.99 -3.20 1.44
C LEU A 269 7.21 -2.63 0.26
N GLY A 270 7.27 -1.32 0.05
CA GLY A 270 6.74 -0.65 -1.14
C GLY A 270 7.42 -1.16 -2.42
N ASP A 271 8.76 -1.13 -2.46
CA ASP A 271 9.53 -1.53 -3.64
C ASP A 271 9.50 -3.05 -3.88
N LEU A 272 9.48 -3.87 -2.82
CA LEU A 272 9.26 -5.32 -2.90
C LEU A 272 7.87 -5.72 -3.41
N SER A 273 6.90 -4.83 -3.34
CA SER A 273 5.52 -5.08 -3.80
C SER A 273 5.24 -4.38 -5.15
N GLY A 274 5.26 -3.04 -5.17
CA GLY A 274 4.95 -2.23 -6.35
C GLY A 274 6.12 -2.11 -7.33
N GLY A 275 7.35 -2.09 -6.85
CA GLY A 275 8.56 -1.89 -7.66
C GLY A 275 8.73 -2.93 -8.75
N GLN A 276 8.35 -4.20 -8.49
CA GLN A 276 8.42 -5.27 -9.50
C GLN A 276 7.54 -4.99 -10.73
N MET A 277 6.44 -4.29 -10.56
CA MET A 277 5.57 -3.89 -11.67
C MET A 277 6.18 -2.73 -12.44
N ILE A 278 6.77 -1.76 -11.74
CA ILE A 278 7.50 -0.64 -12.34
C ILE A 278 8.64 -1.18 -13.23
N ALA A 279 9.48 -2.06 -12.67
CA ALA A 279 10.60 -2.67 -13.41
C ALA A 279 10.15 -3.32 -14.72
N ARG A 280 9.13 -4.19 -14.66
CA ARG A 280 8.61 -4.86 -15.87
C ARG A 280 8.05 -3.88 -16.89
N ARG A 281 7.36 -2.84 -16.42
CA ARG A 281 6.76 -1.83 -17.30
C ARG A 281 7.84 -1.03 -18.01
N VAL A 282 8.83 -0.53 -17.27
CA VAL A 282 9.93 0.28 -17.79
C VAL A 282 10.83 -0.54 -18.70
N ALA A 283 11.20 -1.77 -18.30
CA ALA A 283 11.95 -2.69 -19.14
C ALA A 283 11.29 -2.90 -20.51
N LYS A 284 10.00 -3.22 -20.53
CA LYS A 284 9.23 -3.43 -21.75
C LYS A 284 9.14 -2.17 -22.62
N GLN A 285 8.92 -1.01 -21.97
CA GLN A 285 8.72 0.25 -22.68
C GLN A 285 10.02 0.78 -23.31
N HIS A 286 11.13 0.68 -22.59
CA HIS A 286 12.39 1.31 -22.96
C HIS A 286 13.46 0.32 -23.46
N GLY A 287 13.13 -0.97 -23.51
CA GLY A 287 14.05 -2.00 -23.99
C GLY A 287 15.22 -2.26 -23.04
N LEU A 288 15.01 -2.03 -21.72
CA LEU A 288 15.99 -2.35 -20.68
C LEU A 288 15.89 -3.84 -20.33
N GLU A 289 17.02 -4.49 -20.09
CA GLU A 289 17.08 -5.88 -19.63
C GLU A 289 17.33 -5.89 -18.10
N ARG A 290 18.59 -5.93 -17.70
CA ARG A 290 18.99 -5.90 -16.30
C ARG A 290 19.57 -4.54 -15.91
N ASP A 291 20.42 -4.03 -16.78
CA ASP A 291 21.10 -2.76 -16.58
C ASP A 291 20.07 -1.61 -16.70
N GLY A 292 20.10 -0.71 -15.75
CA GLY A 292 19.14 0.38 -15.64
C GLY A 292 17.88 0.06 -14.83
N ILE A 293 17.67 -1.20 -14.41
CA ILE A 293 16.59 -1.66 -13.52
C ILE A 293 17.06 -2.60 -12.40
N ALA A 294 18.37 -2.67 -12.16
CA ALA A 294 18.95 -3.53 -11.13
C ALA A 294 18.50 -3.16 -9.72
N PHE A 295 18.11 -1.92 -9.49
CA PHE A 295 17.48 -1.46 -8.23
C PHE A 295 16.32 -2.37 -7.78
N TYR A 296 15.52 -2.84 -8.72
CA TYR A 296 14.34 -3.69 -8.43
C TYR A 296 14.66 -5.18 -8.35
N ASP A 297 15.91 -5.59 -8.53
CA ASP A 297 16.33 -6.98 -8.40
C ASP A 297 16.59 -7.32 -6.92
N PHE A 298 15.64 -8.00 -6.32
CA PHE A 298 15.70 -8.51 -4.94
C PHE A 298 15.89 -10.04 -4.90
N SER A 299 16.43 -10.64 -5.96
CA SER A 299 16.56 -12.10 -6.06
C SER A 299 17.43 -12.72 -4.95
N GLU A 300 18.36 -11.96 -4.38
CA GLU A 300 19.20 -12.40 -3.24
C GLU A 300 18.41 -12.65 -1.96
N LEU A 301 17.19 -12.09 -1.82
CA LEU A 301 16.28 -12.35 -0.71
C LEU A 301 15.62 -13.74 -0.79
N GLY A 302 15.73 -14.44 -1.93
CA GLY A 302 15.03 -15.70 -2.17
C GLY A 302 13.51 -15.52 -2.32
N SER A 303 12.72 -16.16 -1.47
CA SER A 303 11.26 -16.02 -1.50
C SER A 303 10.79 -14.68 -0.93
N LEU A 304 10.33 -13.79 -1.80
CA LEU A 304 9.79 -12.48 -1.38
C LEU A 304 8.59 -12.61 -0.43
N THR A 305 7.80 -13.67 -0.57
CA THR A 305 6.67 -13.93 0.33
C THR A 305 7.16 -14.28 1.73
N GLU A 306 8.14 -15.17 1.84
CA GLU A 306 8.73 -15.54 3.13
C GLU A 306 9.44 -14.37 3.78
N PHE A 307 10.21 -13.60 2.99
CA PHE A 307 10.87 -12.39 3.47
C PHE A 307 9.85 -11.39 4.04
N LYS A 308 8.79 -11.05 3.29
CA LYS A 308 7.74 -10.12 3.76
C LYS A 308 7.01 -10.64 5.00
N ASN A 309 6.79 -11.92 5.13
CA ASN A 309 6.19 -12.51 6.32
C ASN A 309 7.15 -12.42 7.53
N GLY A 310 8.43 -12.69 7.35
CA GLY A 310 9.45 -12.49 8.38
C GLY A 310 9.54 -11.03 8.83
N TYR A 311 9.49 -10.10 7.88
CA TYR A 311 9.49 -8.67 8.16
C TYR A 311 8.27 -8.24 9.00
N ARG A 312 7.07 -8.73 8.66
CA ARG A 312 5.85 -8.47 9.45
C ARG A 312 5.94 -9.03 10.86
N ALA A 313 6.46 -10.25 11.00
CA ALA A 313 6.70 -10.84 12.32
C ALA A 313 7.70 -10.02 13.15
N ALA A 314 8.72 -9.43 12.52
CA ALA A 314 9.66 -8.52 13.18
C ALA A 314 8.96 -7.21 13.62
N LEU A 315 8.04 -6.67 12.82
CA LEU A 315 7.22 -5.51 13.21
C LEU A 315 6.32 -5.83 14.41
N ASP A 316 5.71 -7.01 14.44
CA ASP A 316 4.87 -7.45 15.57
C ASP A 316 5.71 -7.58 16.85
N ALA A 317 6.92 -8.16 16.75
CA ALA A 317 7.85 -8.26 17.87
C ALA A 317 8.32 -6.88 18.36
N LEU A 318 8.63 -5.96 17.43
CA LEU A 318 8.99 -4.57 17.76
C LEU A 318 7.82 -3.88 18.47
N GLY A 319 6.61 -3.96 17.92
CA GLY A 319 5.41 -3.36 18.50
C GLY A 319 5.12 -3.84 19.93
N THR A 320 5.31 -5.12 20.19
CA THR A 320 5.17 -5.68 21.55
C THR A 320 6.14 -5.05 22.56
N GLY A 321 7.30 -4.58 22.11
CA GLY A 321 8.32 -3.94 22.94
C GLY A 321 8.15 -2.42 23.10
N LEU A 322 7.19 -1.80 22.39
CA LEU A 322 6.88 -0.38 22.45
C LEU A 322 5.67 -0.15 23.38
N ASP A 323 5.66 0.96 24.10
CA ASP A 323 4.43 1.42 24.77
C ASP A 323 3.47 2.10 23.76
N ASP A 324 2.23 2.37 24.20
CA ASP A 324 1.18 2.95 23.33
C ASP A 324 1.60 4.29 22.71
N ALA A 325 2.35 5.11 23.44
CA ALA A 325 2.80 6.40 22.96
C ALA A 325 3.88 6.25 21.86
N GLU A 326 4.81 5.31 22.03
CA GLU A 326 5.82 4.98 21.03
C GLU A 326 5.21 4.30 19.80
N GLN A 327 4.23 3.41 19.97
CA GLN A 327 3.48 2.85 18.85
C GLN A 327 2.78 3.94 18.06
N ALA A 328 2.03 4.83 18.73
CA ALA A 328 1.35 5.96 18.08
C ALA A 328 2.35 6.85 17.34
N ARG A 329 3.49 7.16 17.96
CA ARG A 329 4.57 7.96 17.34
C ARG A 329 5.14 7.28 16.09
N MET A 330 5.34 5.97 16.12
CA MET A 330 5.80 5.21 14.95
C MET A 330 4.78 5.22 13.82
N LEU A 331 3.49 5.10 14.14
CA LEU A 331 2.42 5.18 13.14
C LEU A 331 2.35 6.56 12.48
N ASP A 332 2.53 7.64 13.26
CA ASP A 332 2.62 9.00 12.71
C ASP A 332 3.84 9.15 11.77
N GLU A 333 4.98 8.54 12.11
CA GLU A 333 6.17 8.57 11.27
C GLU A 333 5.98 7.74 9.97
N VAL A 334 5.27 6.61 10.03
CA VAL A 334 4.87 5.85 8.83
C VAL A 334 4.02 6.73 7.90
N ARG A 335 3.02 7.44 8.43
CA ARG A 335 2.20 8.37 7.64
C ARG A 335 3.05 9.50 7.04
N ALA A 336 3.95 10.06 7.84
CA ALA A 336 4.88 11.09 7.36
C ALA A 336 5.75 10.57 6.21
N ALA A 337 6.29 9.35 6.30
CA ALA A 337 7.07 8.71 5.26
C ALA A 337 6.28 8.53 3.96
N TYR A 338 5.01 8.13 4.03
CA TYR A 338 4.12 8.08 2.86
C TYR A 338 3.84 9.47 2.29
N GLY A 339 3.59 10.46 3.14
CA GLY A 339 3.42 11.86 2.71
C GLY A 339 4.64 12.41 1.98
N PHE A 340 5.85 12.15 2.48
CA PHE A 340 7.09 12.51 1.78
C PHE A 340 7.19 11.81 0.42
N ASN A 341 6.89 10.52 0.34
CA ASN A 341 6.93 9.78 -0.91
C ASN A 341 5.96 10.36 -1.95
N THR A 342 4.75 10.73 -1.54
CA THR A 342 3.78 11.41 -2.40
C THR A 342 4.29 12.77 -2.86
N ALA A 343 4.88 13.56 -1.97
CA ALA A 343 5.44 14.88 -2.30
C ALA A 343 6.57 14.78 -3.34
N VAL A 344 7.40 13.72 -3.30
CA VAL A 344 8.42 13.46 -4.32
C VAL A 344 7.78 13.32 -5.71
N PHE A 345 6.70 12.56 -5.83
CA PHE A 345 6.01 12.39 -7.12
C PHE A 345 5.35 13.66 -7.61
N VAL A 346 4.81 14.48 -6.69
CA VAL A 346 4.28 15.81 -7.02
C VAL A 346 5.37 16.72 -7.58
N ASP A 347 6.54 16.77 -6.95
CA ASP A 347 7.65 17.60 -7.42
C ASP A 347 8.20 17.12 -8.77
N LEU A 348 8.29 15.79 -8.98
CA LEU A 348 8.65 15.23 -10.28
C LEU A 348 7.64 15.59 -11.38
N GLY A 349 6.34 15.56 -11.06
CA GLY A 349 5.29 16.00 -11.97
C GLY A 349 5.42 17.48 -12.35
N LYS A 350 5.72 18.36 -11.39
CA LYS A 350 5.99 19.79 -11.62
C LYS A 350 7.23 20.01 -12.49
N GLN A 351 8.33 19.29 -12.19
CA GLN A 351 9.57 19.35 -12.98
C GLN A 351 9.31 18.97 -14.43
N LYS A 352 8.60 17.86 -14.67
CA LYS A 352 8.21 17.42 -16.01
C LYS A 352 7.37 18.46 -16.75
N ALA A 353 6.38 19.05 -16.08
CA ALA A 353 5.53 20.09 -16.67
C ALA A 353 6.35 21.33 -17.06
N ALA A 354 7.30 21.76 -16.21
CA ALA A 354 8.19 22.87 -16.49
C ALA A 354 9.14 22.62 -17.66
N ALA A 355 9.62 21.38 -17.83
CA ALA A 355 10.48 20.99 -18.97
C ALA A 355 9.73 20.92 -20.30
N SER A 356 8.41 20.81 -20.25
CA SER A 356 7.52 20.69 -21.43
C SER A 356 6.92 22.03 -21.88
N ALA A 357 7.11 23.11 -21.13
CA ALA A 357 6.59 24.46 -21.37
C ALA A 357 7.60 25.35 -22.10
#